data_b6462b9d07fba43cadb83d8dc1368546
#
_entry.id   b6462b9d07fba43cadb83d8dc1368546
#
_cell.length_a   1.000
_cell.length_b   1.000
_cell.length_c   1.000
_cell.angle_alpha   90.00
_cell.angle_beta   90.00
_cell.angle_gamma   90.00
#
_symmetry.space_group_name_H-M   'P 1'
#
loop_
_entity.id
_entity.type
_entity.pdbx_description
1 polymer ?
#
loop_
_entity_poly.entity_id
_entity_poly.type
_entity_poly.pdbx_seq_one_letter_code
_entity_poly.pdbx_strand_id
1 'polypeptide(L)'
;MITFVCCLIALIVGYFIYGKFIERIFGIDAKRQTPAYTHQDGVDYIPMPTWKVFMIQFLNIAGLGPIFGAIMGAKFGTASFLWIVLGSIFAGSVHDYLSGMLSLRHNGESLPEIIGRYLGVNFKQFMRGFTVILMVLVGSVFVAGPAGLLAKLTPEHLDTTFWIIVVFLYYILATLLPVDKIIGKIYPLFAAALLFMAIGI
;
A
#
# COMPACT_ATOMS: atom_id res chain seq x y z
N MET A 1 -23.25 12.06 8.78
CA MET A 1 -23.31 12.46 7.35
C MET A 1 -22.47 13.70 7.07
N ILE A 2 -22.75 14.87 7.67
CA ILE A 2 -22.02 16.14 7.40
C ILE A 2 -20.52 15.98 7.62
N THR A 3 -20.09 15.42 8.74
CA THR A 3 -18.67 15.22 9.05
C THR A 3 -17.95 14.38 7.98
N PHE A 4 -18.57 13.29 7.54
CA PHE A 4 -18.02 12.44 6.48
C PHE A 4 -17.83 13.21 5.17
N VAL A 5 -18.87 13.95 4.74
CA VAL A 5 -18.78 14.77 3.51
C VAL A 5 -17.70 15.85 3.63
N CYS A 6 -17.60 16.53 4.76
CA CYS A 6 -16.53 17.51 5.00
C CYS A 6 -15.14 16.89 4.92
N CYS A 7 -14.96 15.69 5.49
CA CYS A 7 -13.70 14.95 5.43
C CYS A 7 -13.33 14.54 4.01
N LEU A 8 -14.31 14.06 3.24
CA LEU A 8 -14.11 13.71 1.84
C LEU A 8 -13.70 14.92 1.00
N ILE A 9 -14.40 16.06 1.18
CA ILE A 9 -14.03 17.32 0.51
C ILE A 9 -12.62 17.75 0.92
N ALA A 10 -12.27 17.66 2.20
CA ALA A 10 -10.95 18.02 2.69
C ALA A 10 -9.84 17.17 2.06
N LEU A 11 -10.04 15.85 1.89
CA LEU A 11 -9.10 14.97 1.21
C LEU A 11 -8.94 15.35 -0.27
N ILE A 12 -10.04 15.63 -0.98
CA ILE A 12 -10.00 16.05 -2.39
C ILE A 12 -9.27 17.40 -2.53
N VAL A 13 -9.60 18.37 -1.70
CA VAL A 13 -8.95 19.69 -1.68
C VAL A 13 -7.46 19.56 -1.32
N GLY A 14 -7.14 18.73 -0.32
CA GLY A 14 -5.77 18.41 0.05
C GLY A 14 -4.96 17.85 -1.11
N TYR A 15 -5.52 16.92 -1.88
CA TYR A 15 -4.88 16.40 -3.08
C TYR A 15 -4.53 17.50 -4.10
N PHE A 16 -5.49 18.36 -4.43
CA PHE A 16 -5.29 19.39 -5.44
C PHE A 16 -4.40 20.57 -4.99
N ILE A 17 -4.45 20.94 -3.71
CA ILE A 17 -3.69 22.09 -3.20
C ILE A 17 -2.35 21.61 -2.63
N TYR A 18 -2.38 20.76 -1.62
CA TYR A 18 -1.20 20.32 -0.92
C TYR A 18 -0.34 19.37 -1.76
N GLY A 19 -0.96 18.48 -2.51
CA GLY A 19 -0.26 17.59 -3.45
C GLY A 19 0.55 18.40 -4.48
N LYS A 20 -0.05 19.41 -5.12
CA LYS A 20 0.67 20.29 -6.05
C LYS A 20 1.78 21.11 -5.39
N PHE A 21 1.60 21.49 -4.14
CA PHE A 21 2.64 22.18 -3.36
C PHE A 21 3.85 21.28 -3.15
N ILE A 22 3.64 20.05 -2.71
CA ILE A 22 4.68 19.03 -2.51
C ILE A 22 5.38 18.71 -3.83
N GLU A 23 4.62 18.50 -4.90
CA GLU A 23 5.12 18.26 -6.24
C GLU A 23 6.07 19.39 -6.72
N ARG A 24 5.72 20.64 -6.43
CA ARG A 24 6.54 21.81 -6.79
C ARG A 24 7.83 21.88 -5.96
N ILE A 25 7.79 21.53 -4.67
CA ILE A 25 8.97 21.55 -3.80
C ILE A 25 9.98 20.46 -4.21
N PHE A 26 9.49 19.24 -4.42
CA PHE A 26 10.38 18.12 -4.72
C PHE A 26 10.71 17.95 -6.21
N GLY A 27 10.03 18.67 -7.05
CA GLY A 27 10.24 18.73 -8.49
C GLY A 27 9.90 17.42 -9.21
N ILE A 28 9.24 17.55 -10.35
CA ILE A 28 9.02 16.42 -11.27
C ILE A 28 9.77 16.75 -12.56
N ASP A 29 10.53 15.79 -13.06
CA ASP A 29 11.06 15.80 -14.41
C ASP A 29 10.25 14.84 -15.28
N ALA A 30 9.22 15.40 -15.93
CA ALA A 30 8.34 14.63 -16.81
C ALA A 30 9.04 14.08 -18.07
N LYS A 31 10.24 14.58 -18.39
CA LYS A 31 11.03 14.12 -19.55
C LYS A 31 11.92 12.94 -19.20
N ARG A 32 12.20 12.72 -17.92
CA ARG A 32 13.03 11.60 -17.47
C ARG A 32 12.28 10.29 -17.62
N GLN A 33 12.85 9.38 -18.38
CA GLN A 33 12.33 8.01 -18.46
C GLN A 33 12.50 7.28 -17.13
N THR A 34 11.49 6.50 -16.76
CA THR A 34 11.53 5.69 -15.54
C THR A 34 12.46 4.48 -15.71
N PRO A 35 13.02 3.93 -14.61
CA PRO A 35 13.89 2.77 -14.67
C PRO A 35 13.29 1.56 -15.38
N ALA A 36 11.96 1.39 -15.32
CA ALA A 36 11.26 0.32 -16.04
C ALA A 36 11.47 0.35 -17.58
N TYR A 37 11.74 1.54 -18.14
CA TYR A 37 12.04 1.69 -19.58
C TYR A 37 13.55 1.69 -19.86
N THR A 38 14.37 2.27 -18.96
CA THR A 38 15.82 2.40 -19.19
C THR A 38 16.61 1.15 -18.83
N HIS A 39 16.08 0.31 -17.93
CA HIS A 39 16.72 -0.91 -17.44
C HIS A 39 15.84 -2.15 -17.67
N GLN A 40 14.99 -2.10 -18.69
CA GLN A 40 14.04 -3.18 -18.96
C GLN A 40 14.76 -4.53 -19.10
N ASP A 41 14.43 -5.48 -18.23
CA ASP A 41 14.99 -6.84 -18.19
C ASP A 41 13.91 -7.93 -18.29
N GLY A 42 12.63 -7.56 -18.19
CA GLY A 42 11.49 -8.48 -18.22
C GLY A 42 11.25 -9.25 -16.93
N VAL A 43 12.01 -8.96 -15.86
CA VAL A 43 11.89 -9.59 -14.54
C VAL A 43 11.63 -8.55 -13.46
N ASP A 44 12.59 -7.65 -13.20
CA ASP A 44 12.50 -6.61 -12.18
C ASP A 44 11.99 -5.28 -12.76
N TYR A 45 12.33 -5.01 -14.02
CA TYR A 45 12.00 -3.77 -14.71
C TYR A 45 11.05 -4.05 -15.88
N ILE A 46 9.75 -3.99 -15.60
CA ILE A 46 8.70 -4.26 -16.59
C ILE A 46 7.88 -3.00 -16.84
N PRO A 47 7.92 -2.44 -18.06
CA PRO A 47 7.06 -1.33 -18.46
C PRO A 47 5.59 -1.74 -18.39
N MET A 48 4.78 -0.94 -17.68
CA MET A 48 3.35 -1.17 -17.56
C MET A 48 2.56 0.09 -17.94
N PRO A 49 1.35 -0.06 -18.52
CA PRO A 49 0.48 1.08 -18.78
C PRO A 49 0.02 1.71 -17.45
N THR A 50 -0.15 3.03 -17.45
CA THR A 50 -0.45 3.85 -16.27
C THR A 50 -1.63 3.33 -15.46
N TRP A 51 -2.70 2.86 -16.11
CA TRP A 51 -3.86 2.32 -15.41
C TRP A 51 -3.54 1.07 -14.57
N LYS A 52 -2.64 0.20 -15.04
CA LYS A 52 -2.19 -0.97 -14.25
C LYS A 52 -1.37 -0.54 -13.06
N VAL A 53 -0.46 0.41 -13.25
CA VAL A 53 0.33 0.98 -12.14
C VAL A 53 -0.59 1.61 -11.09
N PHE A 54 -1.59 2.37 -11.52
CA PHE A 54 -2.60 2.94 -10.63
C PHE A 54 -3.34 1.84 -9.84
N MET A 55 -3.81 0.79 -10.50
CA MET A 55 -4.53 -0.30 -9.84
C MET A 55 -3.66 -1.05 -8.82
N ILE A 56 -2.38 -1.28 -9.13
CA ILE A 56 -1.43 -1.90 -8.20
C ILE A 56 -1.24 -1.02 -6.96
N GLN A 57 -1.01 0.27 -7.15
CA GLN A 57 -0.84 1.20 -6.04
C GLN A 57 -2.12 1.34 -5.21
N PHE A 58 -3.28 1.41 -5.86
CA PHE A 58 -4.57 1.44 -5.17
C PHE A 58 -4.76 0.21 -4.27
N LEU A 59 -4.48 -0.99 -4.76
CA LEU A 59 -4.59 -2.23 -3.97
C LEU A 59 -3.58 -2.30 -2.83
N ASN A 60 -2.35 -1.81 -3.06
CA ASN A 60 -1.33 -1.78 -2.02
C ASN A 60 -1.71 -0.84 -0.87
N ILE A 61 -2.31 0.31 -1.18
CA ILE A 61 -2.74 1.29 -0.17
C ILE A 61 -4.04 0.86 0.50
N ALA A 62 -5.03 0.40 -0.28
CA ALA A 62 -6.35 0.00 0.21
C ALA A 62 -6.38 -1.41 0.84
N GLY A 63 -5.31 -1.82 1.49
CA GLY A 63 -5.18 -3.11 2.16
C GLY A 63 -5.92 -3.20 3.50
N LEU A 64 -5.64 -4.26 4.25
CA LEU A 64 -6.29 -4.55 5.54
C LEU A 64 -6.09 -3.44 6.58
N GLY A 65 -4.92 -2.77 6.57
CA GLY A 65 -4.60 -1.68 7.51
C GLY A 65 -5.62 -0.55 7.46
N PRO A 66 -5.85 0.12 6.33
CA PRO A 66 -6.85 1.17 6.18
C PRO A 66 -8.27 0.72 6.54
N ILE A 67 -8.67 -0.50 6.17
CA ILE A 67 -10.01 -1.03 6.47
C ILE A 67 -10.18 -1.24 7.97
N PHE A 68 -9.32 -2.06 8.58
CA PHE A 68 -9.42 -2.34 10.02
C PHE A 68 -9.07 -1.14 10.88
N GLY A 69 -8.14 -0.28 10.44
CA GLY A 69 -7.80 0.97 11.10
C GLY A 69 -9.00 1.91 11.20
N ALA A 70 -9.77 2.06 10.13
CA ALA A 70 -10.99 2.87 10.12
C ALA A 70 -12.08 2.29 11.04
N ILE A 71 -12.29 0.96 11.01
CA ILE A 71 -13.24 0.26 11.89
C ILE A 71 -12.83 0.43 13.36
N MET A 72 -11.58 0.26 13.69
CA MET A 72 -11.06 0.47 15.04
C MET A 72 -11.15 1.94 15.45
N GLY A 73 -10.91 2.86 14.51
CA GLY A 73 -11.05 4.30 14.70
C GLY A 73 -12.48 4.72 15.09
N ALA A 74 -13.48 4.00 14.63
CA ALA A 74 -14.88 4.27 14.97
C ALA A 74 -15.16 4.25 16.48
N LYS A 75 -14.37 3.49 17.26
CA LYS A 75 -14.43 3.48 18.73
C LYS A 75 -14.08 4.82 19.37
N PHE A 76 -13.34 5.66 18.68
CA PHE A 76 -12.91 6.98 19.15
C PHE A 76 -13.80 8.12 18.62
N GLY A 77 -14.92 7.78 17.97
CA GLY A 77 -15.87 8.73 17.44
C GLY A 77 -15.29 9.63 16.36
N THR A 78 -15.71 10.90 16.34
CA THR A 78 -15.31 11.86 15.29
C THR A 78 -13.83 12.26 15.34
N ALA A 79 -13.13 12.03 16.44
CA ALA A 79 -11.70 12.32 16.54
C ALA A 79 -10.86 11.49 15.55
N SER A 80 -11.32 10.29 15.20
CA SER A 80 -10.66 9.44 14.21
C SER A 80 -10.61 10.08 12.82
N PHE A 81 -11.65 10.84 12.45
CA PHE A 81 -11.67 11.54 11.16
C PHE A 81 -10.55 12.58 11.04
N LEU A 82 -10.19 13.27 12.12
CA LEU A 82 -9.07 14.21 12.11
C LEU A 82 -7.77 13.50 11.79
N TRP A 83 -7.50 12.37 12.44
CA TRP A 83 -6.31 11.57 12.18
C TRP A 83 -6.30 11.00 10.75
N ILE A 84 -7.41 10.48 10.28
CA ILE A 84 -7.51 9.95 8.91
C ILE A 84 -7.26 11.06 7.90
N VAL A 85 -7.93 12.20 8.01
CA VAL A 85 -7.83 13.28 7.03
C VAL A 85 -6.45 13.96 7.08
N LEU A 86 -6.05 14.46 8.26
CA LEU A 86 -4.79 15.17 8.39
C LEU A 86 -3.59 14.24 8.22
N GLY A 87 -3.66 13.03 8.76
CA GLY A 87 -2.63 12.02 8.58
C GLY A 87 -2.45 11.62 7.13
N SER A 88 -3.54 11.44 6.37
CA SER A 88 -3.46 11.12 4.95
C SER A 88 -2.92 12.27 4.12
N ILE A 89 -3.32 13.52 4.39
CA ILE A 89 -2.87 14.70 3.64
C ILE A 89 -1.41 15.02 3.95
N PHE A 90 -1.04 15.17 5.24
CA PHE A 90 0.25 15.73 5.62
C PHE A 90 1.35 14.70 5.84
N ALA A 91 1.00 13.45 6.15
CA ALA A 91 1.98 12.39 6.38
C ALA A 91 1.94 11.30 5.32
N GLY A 92 0.82 10.60 5.16
CA GLY A 92 0.73 9.43 4.29
C GLY A 92 1.05 9.73 2.83
N SER A 93 0.37 10.70 2.24
CA SER A 93 0.57 11.05 0.83
C SER A 93 1.98 11.60 0.55
N VAL A 94 2.56 12.35 1.49
CA VAL A 94 3.93 12.87 1.36
C VAL A 94 4.94 11.74 1.44
N HIS A 95 4.77 10.83 2.41
CA HIS A 95 5.62 9.65 2.55
C HIS A 95 5.61 8.79 1.28
N ASP A 96 4.43 8.48 0.77
CA ASP A 96 4.26 7.61 -0.41
C ASP A 96 4.83 8.28 -1.67
N TYR A 97 4.55 9.59 -1.84
CA TYR A 97 5.10 10.36 -2.93
C TYR A 97 6.63 10.41 -2.89
N LEU A 98 7.22 10.73 -1.74
CA LEU A 98 8.67 10.84 -1.60
C LEU A 98 9.36 9.49 -1.77
N SER A 99 8.86 8.44 -1.15
CA SER A 99 9.45 7.11 -1.26
C SER A 99 9.44 6.62 -2.71
N GLY A 100 8.33 6.83 -3.43
CA GLY A 100 8.21 6.51 -4.85
C GLY A 100 9.16 7.35 -5.73
N MET A 101 9.19 8.66 -5.54
CA MET A 101 10.05 9.57 -6.31
C MET A 101 11.54 9.32 -6.07
N LEU A 102 11.94 9.07 -4.82
CA LEU A 102 13.32 8.75 -4.48
C LEU A 102 13.73 7.42 -5.09
N SER A 103 12.87 6.40 -5.00
CA SER A 103 13.11 5.11 -5.63
C SER A 103 13.31 5.24 -7.15
N LEU A 104 12.42 5.97 -7.84
CA LEU A 104 12.54 6.23 -9.27
C LEU A 104 13.84 6.97 -9.63
N ARG A 105 14.27 7.93 -8.81
CA ARG A 105 15.53 8.68 -9.02
C ARG A 105 16.78 7.81 -8.82
N HIS A 106 16.69 6.78 -8.00
CA HIS A 106 17.76 5.84 -7.68
C HIS A 106 17.55 4.45 -8.31
N ASN A 107 17.00 4.40 -9.52
CA ASN A 107 16.85 3.18 -10.33
C ASN A 107 16.07 2.05 -9.65
N GLY A 108 15.05 2.39 -8.86
CA GLY A 108 14.21 1.39 -8.17
C GLY A 108 14.79 0.89 -6.84
N GLU A 109 15.82 1.57 -6.28
CA GLU A 109 16.38 1.19 -4.98
C GLU A 109 15.30 1.19 -3.88
N SER A 110 15.45 0.25 -2.94
CA SER A 110 14.59 0.17 -1.77
C SER A 110 14.85 1.32 -0.78
N LEU A 111 13.87 1.63 0.07
CA LEU A 111 14.00 2.72 1.05
C LEU A 111 15.23 2.56 1.97
N PRO A 112 15.58 1.38 2.52
CA PRO A 112 16.81 1.21 3.31
C PRO A 112 18.10 1.52 2.53
N GLU A 113 18.15 1.20 1.24
CA GLU A 113 19.31 1.51 0.39
C GLU A 113 19.46 3.02 0.21
N ILE A 114 18.35 3.70 -0.08
CA ILE A 114 18.30 5.16 -0.22
C ILE A 114 18.73 5.84 1.09
N ILE A 115 18.19 5.41 2.23
CA ILE A 115 18.60 5.92 3.54
C ILE A 115 20.10 5.72 3.78
N GLY A 116 20.61 4.54 3.41
CA GLY A 116 22.05 4.26 3.53
C GLY A 116 22.92 5.19 2.71
N ARG A 117 22.44 5.61 1.55
CA ARG A 117 23.14 6.55 0.66
C ARG A 117 23.26 7.95 1.26
N TYR A 118 22.22 8.43 1.97
CA TYR A 118 22.19 9.77 2.54
C TYR A 118 22.66 9.84 4.01
N LEU A 119 22.37 8.82 4.82
CA LEU A 119 22.64 8.80 6.26
C LEU A 119 23.74 7.80 6.68
N GLY A 120 24.27 7.04 5.73
CA GLY A 120 25.38 6.12 5.97
C GLY A 120 24.95 4.69 6.35
N VAL A 121 25.97 3.82 6.44
CA VAL A 121 25.79 2.36 6.53
C VAL A 121 25.09 1.93 7.82
N ASN A 122 25.33 2.58 8.94
CA ASN A 122 24.71 2.23 10.22
C ASN A 122 23.19 2.42 10.17
N PHE A 123 22.72 3.52 9.61
CA PHE A 123 21.29 3.78 9.41
C PHE A 123 20.66 2.81 8.39
N LYS A 124 21.40 2.43 7.36
CA LYS A 124 20.99 1.38 6.41
C LYS A 124 20.70 0.06 7.11
N GLN A 125 21.62 -0.41 7.95
CA GLN A 125 21.46 -1.69 8.67
C GLN A 125 20.30 -1.61 9.68
N PHE A 126 20.20 -0.51 10.40
CA PHE A 126 19.06 -0.27 11.29
C PHE A 126 17.72 -0.34 10.52
N MET A 127 17.60 0.36 9.39
CA MET A 127 16.39 0.36 8.58
C MET A 127 16.09 -1.00 7.95
N ARG A 128 17.11 -1.76 7.56
CA ARG A 128 16.91 -3.15 7.09
C ARG A 128 16.32 -4.03 8.18
N GLY A 129 16.88 -3.98 9.39
CA GLY A 129 16.36 -4.72 10.54
C GLY A 129 14.92 -4.30 10.87
N PHE A 130 14.66 -3.00 10.92
CA PHE A 130 13.31 -2.47 11.11
C PHE A 130 12.32 -2.94 10.04
N THR A 131 12.71 -2.89 8.77
CA THR A 131 11.88 -3.33 7.65
C THR A 131 11.55 -4.82 7.76
N VAL A 132 12.51 -5.67 8.13
CA VAL A 132 12.25 -7.11 8.32
C VAL A 132 11.22 -7.35 9.43
N ILE A 133 11.39 -6.70 10.58
CA ILE A 133 10.43 -6.81 11.69
C ILE A 133 9.05 -6.33 11.25
N LEU A 134 8.99 -5.17 10.58
CA LEU A 134 7.75 -4.61 10.06
C LEU A 134 7.06 -5.57 9.08
N MET A 135 7.79 -6.16 8.14
CA MET A 135 7.24 -7.11 7.17
C MET A 135 6.69 -8.38 7.85
N VAL A 136 7.35 -8.90 8.88
CA VAL A 136 6.86 -10.04 9.66
C VAL A 136 5.54 -9.69 10.36
N LEU A 137 5.47 -8.52 11.01
CA LEU A 137 4.24 -8.06 11.68
C LEU A 137 3.09 -7.83 10.69
N VAL A 138 3.37 -7.17 9.57
CA VAL A 138 2.37 -6.95 8.51
C VAL A 138 1.90 -8.29 7.93
N GLY A 139 2.83 -9.20 7.62
CA GLY A 139 2.49 -10.54 7.14
C GLY A 139 1.59 -11.30 8.11
N SER A 140 1.86 -11.21 9.42
CA SER A 140 1.02 -11.83 10.45
C SER A 140 -0.42 -11.30 10.42
N VAL A 141 -0.62 -9.99 10.24
CA VAL A 141 -1.95 -9.37 10.12
C VAL A 141 -2.67 -9.84 8.86
N PHE A 142 -1.95 -9.94 7.74
CA PHE A 142 -2.51 -10.41 6.47
C PHE A 142 -2.88 -11.91 6.50
N VAL A 143 -2.27 -12.71 7.36
CA VAL A 143 -2.68 -14.10 7.61
C VAL A 143 -3.85 -14.17 8.59
N ALA A 144 -3.73 -13.52 9.74
CA ALA A 144 -4.71 -13.61 10.82
C ALA A 144 -6.05 -12.94 10.49
N GLY A 145 -6.01 -11.80 9.75
CA GLY A 145 -7.21 -11.05 9.39
C GLY A 145 -8.20 -11.88 8.55
N PRO A 146 -7.82 -12.34 7.35
CA PRO A 146 -8.67 -13.20 6.53
C PRO A 146 -9.06 -14.49 7.23
N ALA A 147 -8.15 -15.14 7.96
CA ALA A 147 -8.43 -16.38 8.68
C ALA A 147 -9.55 -16.20 9.73
N GLY A 148 -9.50 -15.09 10.49
CA GLY A 148 -10.53 -14.78 11.47
C GLY A 148 -11.89 -14.44 10.86
N LEU A 149 -11.93 -13.86 9.65
CA LEU A 149 -13.16 -13.60 8.91
C LEU A 149 -13.75 -14.92 8.35
N LEU A 150 -12.92 -15.76 7.74
CA LEU A 150 -13.33 -17.02 7.17
C LEU A 150 -13.86 -17.98 8.24
N ALA A 151 -13.22 -18.02 9.42
CA ALA A 151 -13.70 -18.82 10.55
C ALA A 151 -15.10 -18.42 11.02
N LYS A 152 -15.48 -17.14 10.90
CA LYS A 152 -16.85 -16.68 11.25
C LYS A 152 -17.89 -17.03 10.19
N LEU A 153 -17.48 -17.26 8.95
CA LEU A 153 -18.36 -17.57 7.82
C LEU A 153 -18.50 -19.07 7.56
N THR A 154 -17.71 -19.89 8.24
CA THR A 154 -17.65 -21.34 8.04
C THR A 154 -18.11 -22.10 9.30
N PRO A 155 -18.51 -23.38 9.16
CA PRO A 155 -18.92 -24.21 10.31
C PRO A 155 -17.83 -24.32 11.38
N GLU A 156 -18.23 -24.55 12.64
CA GLU A 156 -17.36 -24.56 13.84
C GLU A 156 -16.13 -25.48 13.75
N HIS A 157 -16.21 -26.57 12.96
CA HIS A 157 -15.07 -27.46 12.75
C HIS A 157 -13.95 -26.87 11.87
N LEU A 158 -14.20 -25.77 11.16
CA LEU A 158 -13.22 -25.01 10.40
C LEU A 158 -12.84 -23.76 11.20
N ASP A 159 -12.11 -23.98 12.27
CA ASP A 159 -11.72 -22.94 13.22
C ASP A 159 -10.68 -21.96 12.64
N THR A 160 -10.36 -20.93 13.42
CA THR A 160 -9.36 -19.93 13.02
C THR A 160 -7.99 -20.53 12.75
N THR A 161 -7.61 -21.59 13.48
CA THR A 161 -6.33 -22.28 13.31
C THR A 161 -6.24 -22.97 11.95
N PHE A 162 -7.31 -23.65 11.56
CA PHE A 162 -7.41 -24.25 10.22
C PHE A 162 -7.21 -23.20 9.13
N TRP A 163 -7.92 -22.07 9.21
CA TRP A 163 -7.83 -21.02 8.23
C TRP A 163 -6.49 -20.30 8.22
N ILE A 164 -5.81 -20.13 9.36
CA ILE A 164 -4.44 -19.63 9.43
C ILE A 164 -3.50 -20.51 8.60
N ILE A 165 -3.60 -21.83 8.76
CA ILE A 165 -2.75 -22.77 8.01
C ILE A 165 -3.05 -22.66 6.50
N VAL A 166 -4.31 -22.65 6.11
CA VAL A 166 -4.73 -22.57 4.70
C VAL A 166 -4.24 -21.26 4.06
N VAL A 167 -4.46 -20.12 4.72
CA VAL A 167 -4.04 -18.80 4.21
C VAL A 167 -2.51 -18.72 4.16
N PHE A 168 -1.81 -19.22 5.15
CA PHE A 168 -0.35 -19.23 5.17
C PHE A 168 0.23 -20.09 4.04
N LEU A 169 -0.31 -21.29 3.80
CA LEU A 169 0.09 -22.15 2.68
C LEU A 169 -0.21 -21.49 1.34
N TYR A 170 -1.34 -20.80 1.22
CA TYR A 170 -1.65 -20.02 0.02
C TYR A 170 -0.58 -18.95 -0.25
N TYR A 171 -0.12 -18.22 0.78
CA TYR A 171 0.94 -17.22 0.60
C TYR A 171 2.28 -17.84 0.21
N ILE A 172 2.64 -19.00 0.78
CA ILE A 172 3.84 -19.73 0.36
C ILE A 172 3.74 -20.08 -1.13
N LEU A 173 2.61 -20.67 -1.56
CA LEU A 173 2.40 -21.01 -2.96
C LEU A 173 2.41 -19.79 -3.87
N ALA A 174 1.76 -18.70 -3.45
CA ALA A 174 1.74 -17.46 -4.20
C ALA A 174 3.13 -16.83 -4.38
N THR A 175 4.03 -17.00 -3.40
CA THR A 175 5.41 -16.53 -3.49
C THR A 175 6.23 -17.29 -4.55
N LEU A 176 5.86 -18.53 -4.86
CA LEU A 176 6.52 -19.36 -5.88
C LEU A 176 6.03 -19.07 -7.31
N LEU A 177 4.91 -18.34 -7.44
CA LEU A 177 4.33 -18.03 -8.75
C LEU A 177 4.92 -16.72 -9.32
N PRO A 178 5.12 -16.63 -10.65
CA PRO A 178 5.58 -15.41 -11.30
C PRO A 178 4.57 -14.28 -11.08
N VAL A 179 5.00 -13.25 -10.36
CA VAL A 179 4.16 -12.11 -9.94
C VAL A 179 3.52 -11.41 -11.13
N ASP A 180 4.22 -11.30 -12.25
CA ASP A 180 3.76 -10.61 -13.47
C ASP A 180 2.49 -11.20 -14.08
N LYS A 181 2.35 -12.53 -14.06
CA LYS A 181 1.18 -13.21 -14.62
C LYS A 181 -0.05 -13.04 -13.74
N ILE A 182 0.14 -12.97 -12.41
CA ILE A 182 -0.93 -12.79 -11.44
C ILE A 182 -1.36 -11.34 -11.43
N ILE A 183 -0.43 -10.40 -11.27
CA ILE A 183 -0.70 -8.96 -11.24
C ILE A 183 -1.40 -8.52 -12.53
N GLY A 184 -0.94 -8.97 -13.70
CA GLY A 184 -1.50 -8.55 -14.96
C GLY A 184 -2.95 -8.95 -15.22
N LYS A 185 -3.44 -10.05 -14.62
CA LYS A 185 -4.79 -10.60 -14.88
C LYS A 185 -5.74 -10.50 -13.68
N ILE A 186 -5.25 -10.73 -12.47
CA ILE A 186 -6.09 -10.88 -11.28
C ILE A 186 -6.24 -9.56 -10.54
N TYR A 187 -5.20 -8.74 -10.47
CA TYR A 187 -5.24 -7.45 -9.78
C TYR A 187 -6.32 -6.48 -10.29
N PRO A 188 -6.55 -6.32 -11.58
CA PRO A 188 -7.62 -5.45 -12.05
C PRO A 188 -9.01 -5.89 -11.57
N LEU A 189 -9.25 -7.20 -11.45
CA LEU A 189 -10.51 -7.75 -10.95
C LEU A 189 -10.68 -7.42 -9.46
N PHE A 190 -9.65 -7.63 -8.64
CA PHE A 190 -9.69 -7.30 -7.21
C PHE A 190 -9.82 -5.78 -6.98
N ALA A 191 -9.11 -4.96 -7.75
CA ALA A 191 -9.23 -3.51 -7.66
C ALA A 191 -10.64 -3.03 -8.02
N ALA A 192 -11.25 -3.59 -9.06
CA ALA A 192 -12.63 -3.28 -9.44
C ALA A 192 -13.62 -3.73 -8.35
N ALA A 193 -13.44 -4.92 -7.77
CA ALA A 193 -14.28 -5.41 -6.67
C ALA A 193 -14.16 -4.50 -5.43
N LEU A 194 -12.95 -4.05 -5.09
CA LEU A 194 -12.71 -3.16 -3.96
C LEU A 194 -13.31 -1.76 -4.19
N LEU A 195 -13.19 -1.22 -5.41
CA LEU A 195 -13.83 0.04 -5.79
C LEU A 195 -15.36 -0.06 -5.73
N PHE A 196 -15.92 -1.16 -6.24
CA PHE A 196 -17.35 -1.41 -6.16
C PHE A 196 -17.84 -1.50 -4.71
N MET A 197 -17.10 -2.17 -3.86
CA MET A 197 -17.38 -2.23 -2.42
C MET A 197 -17.32 -0.84 -1.78
N ALA A 198 -16.30 -0.03 -2.10
CA ALA A 198 -16.17 1.32 -1.54
C ALA A 198 -17.29 2.29 -1.99
N ILE A 199 -17.82 2.11 -3.19
CA ILE A 199 -18.95 2.92 -3.69
C ILE A 199 -20.29 2.43 -3.12
N GLY A 200 -20.41 1.14 -2.82
CA GLY A 200 -21.64 0.51 -2.33
C GLY A 200 -21.92 0.68 -0.83
N ILE A 201 -20.98 1.27 -0.07
CA ILE A 201 -21.14 1.62 1.34
C ILE A 201 -21.62 3.07 1.46
#